data_74c052ba0edb08559c5b51c874895684
#
_entry.id   74c052ba0edb08559c5b51c874895684
#
_cell.length_a   1.000
_cell.length_b   1.000
_cell.length_c   1.000
_cell.angle_alpha   90.00
_cell.angle_beta   90.00
_cell.angle_gamma   90.00
#
_symmetry.space_group_name_H-M   'P 1'
#
loop_
_entity.id
_entity.type
_entity.pdbx_description
1 polymer ?
#
loop_
_entity_poly.entity_id
_entity_poly.type
_entity_poly.pdbx_seq_one_letter_code
_entity_poly.pdbx_strand_id
1 'polypeptide(L)'
;MANNFPTILALDFDGVICDGLIEYFQTAWRTYCQIWKPVETVPDADLALSFYRVRPAIETGWEMPLLIRALLTGFSPEQILLEWPNIVPHLLTENNLKAQSVGAMLDGLRDNWIAEDLAGWLSLHRFYPGVADRLQSLQESSVKVAIVTTKEGRFVRELLQLAGVQMPSELIFGKEYNKPKHQTLREFLAASGKDSTIWFVEDRLKTLLSVKQQPDLSQVRLFLADWGYNTLPERESVAQNPPVQLLSLSQFAGDFADWLPAEC
;
A
#
# COMPACT_ATOMS: atom_id res chain seq x y z
N MET A 1 8.99 -18.96 -26.31
CA MET A 1 9.49 -17.60 -26.01
C MET A 1 8.69 -17.11 -24.83
N ALA A 2 9.31 -16.73 -23.73
CA ALA A 2 8.59 -16.15 -22.59
C ALA A 2 7.99 -14.82 -23.06
N ASN A 3 6.68 -14.62 -22.85
CA ASN A 3 6.05 -13.35 -23.18
C ASN A 3 6.70 -12.24 -22.35
N ASN A 4 7.23 -11.21 -23.02
CA ASN A 4 7.85 -10.04 -22.36
C ASN A 4 6.82 -9.04 -21.82
N PHE A 5 5.54 -9.44 -21.68
CA PHE A 5 4.47 -8.65 -21.09
C PHE A 5 3.49 -9.57 -20.35
N PRO A 6 2.79 -9.05 -19.31
CA PRO A 6 1.84 -9.85 -18.55
C PRO A 6 0.53 -10.08 -19.31
N THR A 7 -0.13 -11.20 -19.04
CA THR A 7 -1.56 -11.36 -19.36
C THR A 7 -2.43 -10.74 -18.27
N ILE A 8 -1.92 -10.75 -17.01
CA ILE A 8 -2.55 -10.11 -15.86
C ILE A 8 -1.51 -9.25 -15.15
N LEU A 9 -1.84 -7.98 -14.95
CA LEU A 9 -1.11 -7.04 -14.10
C LEU A 9 -1.89 -6.86 -12.80
N ALA A 10 -1.39 -7.45 -11.72
CA ALA A 10 -1.93 -7.29 -10.37
C ALA A 10 -1.19 -6.16 -9.67
N LEU A 11 -1.92 -5.20 -9.10
CA LEU A 11 -1.36 -4.01 -8.47
C LEU A 11 -1.89 -3.87 -7.04
N ASP A 12 -1.03 -3.54 -6.08
CA ASP A 12 -1.51 -2.93 -4.85
C ASP A 12 -2.03 -1.52 -5.15
N PHE A 13 -2.76 -0.95 -4.22
CA PHE A 13 -3.34 0.39 -4.39
C PHE A 13 -2.54 1.45 -3.61
N ASP A 14 -2.49 1.34 -2.29
CA ASP A 14 -1.82 2.33 -1.44
C ASP A 14 -0.29 2.14 -1.52
N GLY A 15 0.44 3.17 -1.93
CA GLY A 15 1.89 3.09 -2.13
C GLY A 15 2.32 2.60 -3.52
N VAL A 16 1.38 2.13 -4.36
CA VAL A 16 1.65 1.76 -5.77
C VAL A 16 0.91 2.67 -6.74
N ILE A 17 -0.40 2.78 -6.59
CA ILE A 17 -1.26 3.61 -7.44
C ILE A 17 -1.48 4.97 -6.81
N CYS A 18 -1.71 5.00 -5.51
CA CYS A 18 -2.16 6.17 -4.79
C CYS A 18 -1.34 6.40 -3.51
N ASP A 19 -0.97 7.64 -3.28
CA ASP A 19 -0.41 8.12 -2.03
C ASP A 19 -1.53 8.64 -1.13
N GLY A 20 -1.70 8.01 0.03
CA GLY A 20 -2.67 8.35 1.07
C GLY A 20 -2.06 9.07 2.29
N LEU A 21 -0.79 9.48 2.25
CA LEU A 21 -0.08 10.00 3.43
C LEU A 21 -0.79 11.14 4.15
N ILE A 22 -1.42 12.05 3.40
CA ILE A 22 -2.14 13.19 3.99
C ILE A 22 -3.36 12.69 4.77
N GLU A 23 -4.15 11.80 4.18
CA GLU A 23 -5.29 11.17 4.85
C GLU A 23 -4.85 10.36 6.07
N TYR A 24 -3.81 9.55 5.92
CA TYR A 24 -3.29 8.72 7.01
C TYR A 24 -2.87 9.56 8.21
N PHE A 25 -2.14 10.65 7.99
CA PHE A 25 -1.74 11.55 9.06
C PHE A 25 -2.94 12.19 9.74
N GLN A 26 -3.91 12.70 8.97
CA GLN A 26 -5.09 13.36 9.54
C GLN A 26 -5.96 12.38 10.34
N THR A 27 -6.21 11.18 9.83
CA THR A 27 -6.95 10.15 10.54
C THR A 27 -6.20 9.70 11.79
N ALA A 28 -4.88 9.51 11.70
CA ALA A 28 -4.03 9.14 12.82
C ALA A 28 -4.04 10.21 13.91
N TRP A 29 -3.91 11.50 13.53
CA TRP A 29 -3.93 12.62 14.46
C TRP A 29 -5.27 12.74 15.19
N ARG A 30 -6.38 12.68 14.47
CA ARG A 30 -7.72 12.72 15.06
C ARG A 30 -7.92 11.56 16.05
N THR A 31 -7.47 10.34 15.68
CA THR A 31 -7.54 9.17 16.57
C THR A 31 -6.62 9.34 17.80
N TYR A 32 -5.41 9.88 17.61
CA TYR A 32 -4.51 10.24 18.69
C TYR A 32 -5.17 11.20 19.69
N CYS A 33 -5.81 12.26 19.18
CA CYS A 33 -6.52 13.22 20.02
C CYS A 33 -7.68 12.60 20.83
N GLN A 34 -8.41 11.63 20.24
CA GLN A 34 -9.45 10.91 20.98
C GLN A 34 -8.88 10.06 22.13
N ILE A 35 -7.73 9.42 21.90
CA ILE A 35 -7.11 8.51 22.88
C ILE A 35 -6.42 9.30 23.99
N TRP A 36 -5.55 10.24 23.65
CA TRP A 36 -4.66 10.91 24.62
C TRP A 36 -5.11 12.30 25.04
N LYS A 37 -6.12 12.88 24.37
CA LYS A 37 -6.71 14.18 24.71
C LYS A 37 -5.68 15.29 24.97
N PRO A 38 -4.77 15.55 24.03
CA PRO A 38 -3.76 16.58 24.19
C PRO A 38 -4.41 17.96 24.35
N VAL A 39 -3.71 18.88 24.99
CA VAL A 39 -4.18 20.27 25.16
C VAL A 39 -4.29 20.96 23.79
N GLU A 40 -3.28 20.72 22.93
CA GLU A 40 -3.27 21.26 21.57
C GLU A 40 -3.85 20.25 20.61
N THR A 41 -4.90 20.65 19.90
CA THR A 41 -5.61 19.80 18.91
C THR A 41 -5.16 20.05 17.48
N VAL A 42 -4.31 21.04 17.24
CA VAL A 42 -3.67 21.30 15.94
C VAL A 42 -2.25 20.76 16.01
N PRO A 43 -1.87 19.84 15.10
CA PRO A 43 -0.53 19.26 15.11
C PRO A 43 0.49 20.29 14.61
N ASP A 44 1.73 20.17 15.10
CA ASP A 44 2.86 20.89 14.52
C ASP A 44 3.06 20.43 13.06
N ALA A 45 3.42 21.36 12.18
CA ALA A 45 3.68 21.07 10.77
C ALA A 45 4.81 20.04 10.58
N ASP A 46 5.83 20.08 11.42
CA ASP A 46 6.97 19.15 11.36
C ASP A 46 6.57 17.71 11.77
N LEU A 47 5.51 17.56 12.56
CA LEU A 47 5.00 16.25 12.95
C LEU A 47 4.47 15.47 11.73
N ALA A 48 3.78 16.15 10.81
CA ALA A 48 3.30 15.51 9.57
C ALA A 48 4.47 15.01 8.72
N LEU A 49 5.51 15.83 8.53
CA LEU A 49 6.70 15.43 7.78
C LEU A 49 7.43 14.24 8.42
N SER A 50 7.55 14.27 9.76
CA SER A 50 8.12 13.16 10.52
C SER A 50 7.30 11.88 10.36
N PHE A 51 5.98 11.96 10.43
CA PHE A 51 5.08 10.83 10.22
C PHE A 51 5.26 10.24 8.80
N TYR A 52 5.30 11.08 7.75
CA TYR A 52 5.49 10.60 6.38
C TYR A 52 6.81 9.86 6.21
N ARG A 53 7.89 10.37 6.81
CA ARG A 53 9.21 9.74 6.77
C ARG A 53 9.23 8.34 7.38
N VAL A 54 8.47 8.11 8.44
CA VAL A 54 8.44 6.83 9.17
C VAL A 54 7.24 5.95 8.83
N ARG A 55 6.38 6.36 7.89
CA ARG A 55 5.25 5.56 7.41
C ARG A 55 5.64 4.13 7.00
N PRO A 56 6.82 3.88 6.39
CA PRO A 56 7.25 2.53 6.06
C PRO A 56 7.28 1.54 7.23
N ALA A 57 7.41 1.99 8.47
CA ALA A 57 7.38 1.11 9.66
C ALA A 57 6.01 0.43 9.87
N ILE A 58 4.90 1.06 9.44
CA ILE A 58 3.54 0.61 9.70
C ILE A 58 3.13 -0.52 8.75
N GLU A 59 2.59 -1.61 9.31
CA GLU A 59 1.98 -2.70 8.53
C GLU A 59 0.45 -2.56 8.43
N THR A 60 -0.19 -2.11 9.52
CA THR A 60 -1.65 -2.03 9.63
C THR A 60 -2.11 -0.66 10.12
N GLY A 61 -3.28 -0.20 9.66
CA GLY A 61 -3.77 1.16 9.91
C GLY A 61 -3.91 1.54 11.39
N TRP A 62 -4.24 0.58 12.27
CA TRP A 62 -4.38 0.85 13.71
C TRP A 62 -3.07 1.29 14.39
N GLU A 63 -1.92 1.03 13.79
CA GLU A 63 -0.61 1.45 14.30
C GLU A 63 -0.36 2.96 14.12
N MET A 64 -1.08 3.61 13.20
CA MET A 64 -0.84 5.02 12.85
C MET A 64 -0.95 6.00 14.04
N PRO A 65 -1.96 5.95 14.94
CA PRO A 65 -1.96 6.83 16.11
C PRO A 65 -0.87 6.50 17.12
N LEU A 66 -0.39 5.25 17.19
CA LEU A 66 0.78 4.88 18.00
C LEU A 66 2.07 5.47 17.42
N LEU A 67 2.17 5.56 16.08
CA LEU A 67 3.30 6.20 15.42
C LEU A 67 3.39 7.68 15.80
N ILE A 68 2.27 8.39 15.83
CA ILE A 68 2.22 9.77 16.35
C ILE A 68 2.66 9.81 17.82
N ARG A 69 2.17 8.88 18.65
CA ARG A 69 2.56 8.79 20.06
C ARG A 69 4.07 8.60 20.21
N ALA A 70 4.68 7.69 19.44
CA ALA A 70 6.12 7.45 19.46
C ALA A 70 6.91 8.73 19.11
N LEU A 71 6.54 9.41 18.03
CA LEU A 71 7.19 10.66 17.61
C LEU A 71 7.10 11.73 18.71
N LEU A 72 5.92 11.90 19.32
CA LEU A 72 5.71 12.89 20.39
C LEU A 72 6.38 12.54 21.74
N THR A 73 6.67 11.26 21.97
CA THR A 73 7.40 10.81 23.18
C THR A 73 8.90 10.71 22.98
N GLY A 74 9.43 11.13 21.81
CA GLY A 74 10.85 11.34 21.58
C GLY A 74 11.58 10.16 20.93
N PHE A 75 10.88 9.14 20.40
CA PHE A 75 11.54 8.15 19.56
C PHE A 75 12.03 8.81 18.27
N SER A 76 13.30 8.57 17.93
CA SER A 76 13.84 9.10 16.66
C SER A 76 13.27 8.35 15.45
N PRO A 77 13.21 8.98 14.27
CA PRO A 77 12.79 8.30 13.04
C PRO A 77 13.57 7.01 12.76
N GLU A 78 14.86 7.00 13.04
CA GLU A 78 15.74 5.86 12.84
C GLU A 78 15.36 4.69 13.77
N GLN A 79 15.09 4.99 15.05
CA GLN A 79 14.62 4.00 16.03
C GLN A 79 13.27 3.41 15.59
N ILE A 80 12.32 4.26 15.16
CA ILE A 80 11.01 3.82 14.69
C ILE A 80 11.14 2.88 13.50
N LEU A 81 11.93 3.23 12.49
CA LEU A 81 12.11 2.39 11.30
C LEU A 81 12.76 1.04 11.61
N LEU A 82 13.64 0.99 12.61
CA LEU A 82 14.41 -0.22 12.96
C LEU A 82 13.67 -1.11 13.98
N GLU A 83 13.01 -0.49 14.96
CA GLU A 83 12.57 -1.18 16.16
C GLU A 83 11.04 -1.16 16.33
N TRP A 84 10.28 -0.76 15.31
CA TRP A 84 8.82 -0.63 15.39
C TRP A 84 8.12 -1.87 15.97
N PRO A 85 8.50 -3.12 15.61
CA PRO A 85 7.89 -4.32 16.19
C PRO A 85 8.06 -4.45 17.71
N ASN A 86 9.08 -3.79 18.29
CA ASN A 86 9.33 -3.76 19.73
C ASN A 86 8.65 -2.55 20.41
N ILE A 87 8.59 -1.42 19.70
CA ILE A 87 7.99 -0.16 20.20
C ILE A 87 6.47 -0.32 20.36
N VAL A 88 5.79 -0.92 19.40
CA VAL A 88 4.32 -1.06 19.41
C VAL A 88 3.79 -1.79 20.66
N PRO A 89 4.27 -2.99 21.03
CA PRO A 89 3.79 -3.67 22.23
C PRO A 89 4.05 -2.86 23.51
N HIS A 90 5.18 -2.15 23.56
CA HIS A 90 5.51 -1.28 24.71
C HIS A 90 4.49 -0.14 24.83
N LEU A 91 4.20 0.59 23.73
CA LEU A 91 3.22 1.67 23.74
C LEU A 91 1.80 1.20 24.08
N LEU A 92 1.38 0.04 23.59
CA LEU A 92 0.10 -0.56 23.93
C LEU A 92 0.01 -0.85 25.43
N THR A 93 1.04 -1.45 25.99
CA THR A 93 1.09 -1.83 27.42
C THR A 93 1.12 -0.59 28.31
N GLU A 94 2.01 0.36 28.03
CA GLU A 94 2.17 1.61 28.79
C GLU A 94 0.87 2.42 28.85
N ASN A 95 0.12 2.44 27.75
CA ASN A 95 -1.12 3.22 27.64
C ASN A 95 -2.39 2.39 27.89
N ASN A 96 -2.25 1.13 28.33
CA ASN A 96 -3.37 0.21 28.57
C ASN A 96 -4.33 0.09 27.37
N LEU A 97 -3.76 0.00 26.15
CA LEU A 97 -4.50 -0.08 24.90
C LEU A 97 -4.48 -1.50 24.32
N LYS A 98 -5.52 -1.81 23.55
CA LYS A 98 -5.60 -3.03 22.74
C LYS A 98 -5.64 -2.65 21.25
N ALA A 99 -4.86 -3.33 20.42
CA ALA A 99 -4.80 -3.10 18.97
C ALA A 99 -6.20 -3.06 18.31
N GLN A 100 -7.06 -4.01 18.68
CA GLN A 100 -8.44 -4.06 18.19
C GLN A 100 -9.26 -2.82 18.55
N SER A 101 -9.10 -2.30 19.78
CA SER A 101 -9.83 -1.09 20.22
C SER A 101 -9.34 0.16 19.50
N VAL A 102 -8.03 0.27 19.28
CA VAL A 102 -7.43 1.37 18.51
C VAL A 102 -7.91 1.32 17.06
N GLY A 103 -7.94 0.12 16.47
CA GLY A 103 -8.44 -0.09 15.12
C GLY A 103 -9.92 0.30 14.97
N ALA A 104 -10.77 -0.16 15.89
CA ALA A 104 -12.20 0.19 15.87
C ALA A 104 -12.43 1.71 16.01
N MET A 105 -11.62 2.39 16.82
CA MET A 105 -11.71 3.83 16.99
C MET A 105 -11.28 4.57 15.73
N LEU A 106 -10.19 4.15 15.10
CA LEU A 106 -9.67 4.71 13.86
C LEU A 106 -10.66 4.51 12.70
N ASP A 107 -11.17 3.30 12.53
CA ASP A 107 -12.13 2.98 11.47
C ASP A 107 -13.44 3.76 11.67
N GLY A 108 -13.97 3.82 12.90
CA GLY A 108 -15.18 4.58 13.21
C GLY A 108 -15.03 6.08 12.98
N LEU A 109 -13.87 6.66 13.31
CA LEU A 109 -13.58 8.07 13.03
C LEU A 109 -13.53 8.35 11.53
N ARG A 110 -12.87 7.46 10.77
CA ARG A 110 -12.79 7.56 9.31
C ARG A 110 -14.16 7.42 8.66
N ASP A 111 -14.98 6.46 9.09
CA ASP A 111 -16.33 6.25 8.59
C ASP A 111 -17.24 7.48 8.83
N ASN A 112 -17.17 8.09 10.02
CA ASN A 112 -17.90 9.31 10.33
C ASN A 112 -17.44 10.46 9.43
N TRP A 113 -16.14 10.66 9.28
CA TRP A 113 -15.59 11.72 8.41
C TRP A 113 -16.04 11.53 6.96
N ILE A 114 -15.98 10.31 6.43
CA ILE A 114 -16.42 9.98 5.07
C ILE A 114 -17.92 10.23 4.90
N ALA A 115 -18.72 9.89 5.92
CA ALA A 115 -20.18 10.14 5.89
C ALA A 115 -20.51 11.64 5.90
N GLU A 116 -19.70 12.47 6.56
CA GLU A 116 -19.89 13.92 6.65
C GLU A 116 -19.33 14.64 5.42
N ASP A 117 -18.15 14.25 4.92
CA ASP A 117 -17.43 14.92 3.83
C ASP A 117 -16.59 13.93 3.01
N LEU A 118 -17.26 13.11 2.21
CA LEU A 118 -16.59 12.17 1.29
C LEU A 118 -15.65 12.89 0.31
N ALA A 119 -16.09 14.01 -0.25
CA ALA A 119 -15.31 14.75 -1.25
C ALA A 119 -14.02 15.32 -0.64
N GLY A 120 -14.10 15.91 0.55
CA GLY A 120 -12.94 16.40 1.27
C GLY A 120 -11.99 15.26 1.64
N TRP A 121 -12.51 14.11 2.09
CA TRP A 121 -11.70 12.95 2.39
C TRP A 121 -10.97 12.39 1.16
N LEU A 122 -11.66 12.23 0.03
CA LEU A 122 -11.07 11.77 -1.23
C LEU A 122 -9.98 12.73 -1.74
N SER A 123 -10.15 14.04 -1.55
CA SER A 123 -9.20 15.07 -1.99
C SER A 123 -7.82 14.98 -1.32
N LEU A 124 -7.69 14.22 -0.23
CA LEU A 124 -6.43 13.99 0.49
C LEU A 124 -5.57 12.89 -0.13
N HIS A 125 -6.10 12.21 -1.13
CA HIS A 125 -5.40 11.14 -1.84
C HIS A 125 -4.79 11.67 -3.14
N ARG A 126 -3.61 11.19 -3.49
CA ARG A 126 -2.90 11.62 -4.69
C ARG A 126 -2.43 10.42 -5.49
N PHE A 127 -2.80 10.35 -6.76
CA PHE A 127 -2.22 9.38 -7.67
C PHE A 127 -0.76 9.72 -7.92
N TYR A 128 0.10 8.72 -7.96
CA TYR A 128 1.49 8.93 -8.36
C TYR A 128 1.57 9.40 -9.81
N PRO A 129 2.56 10.25 -10.15
CA PRO A 129 2.70 10.81 -11.50
C PRO A 129 2.71 9.73 -12.61
N GLY A 130 1.89 9.90 -13.63
CA GLY A 130 1.80 9.00 -14.78
C GLY A 130 1.01 7.70 -14.53
N VAL A 131 0.65 7.39 -13.29
CA VAL A 131 -0.04 6.11 -12.97
C VAL A 131 -1.47 6.10 -13.52
N ALA A 132 -2.22 7.19 -13.39
CA ALA A 132 -3.58 7.25 -13.93
C ALA A 132 -3.59 7.11 -15.45
N ASP A 133 -2.70 7.82 -16.15
CA ASP A 133 -2.56 7.74 -17.60
C ASP A 133 -2.18 6.32 -18.05
N ARG A 134 -1.25 5.68 -17.30
CA ARG A 134 -0.87 4.28 -17.58
C ARG A 134 -2.05 3.34 -17.40
N LEU A 135 -2.82 3.45 -16.34
CA LEU A 135 -4.01 2.62 -16.11
C LEU A 135 -5.05 2.82 -17.22
N GLN A 136 -5.27 4.05 -17.67
CA GLN A 136 -6.16 4.34 -18.80
C GLN A 136 -5.67 3.68 -20.09
N SER A 137 -4.38 3.81 -20.44
CA SER A 137 -3.80 3.19 -21.64
C SER A 137 -3.89 1.65 -21.61
N LEU A 138 -3.79 1.04 -20.43
CA LEU A 138 -3.91 -0.40 -20.27
C LEU A 138 -5.33 -0.92 -20.48
N GLN A 139 -6.36 -0.09 -20.32
CA GLN A 139 -7.75 -0.48 -20.63
C GLN A 139 -7.97 -0.77 -22.11
N GLU A 140 -7.17 -0.17 -23.00
CA GLU A 140 -7.22 -0.38 -24.44
C GLU A 140 -6.32 -1.55 -24.89
N SER A 141 -5.60 -2.16 -23.94
CA SER A 141 -4.65 -3.25 -24.20
C SER A 141 -5.28 -4.63 -23.96
N SER A 142 -4.56 -5.69 -24.34
CA SER A 142 -4.93 -7.08 -24.01
C SER A 142 -4.58 -7.48 -22.56
N VAL A 143 -3.92 -6.61 -21.79
CA VAL A 143 -3.49 -6.87 -20.42
C VAL A 143 -4.65 -6.65 -19.45
N LYS A 144 -5.01 -7.68 -18.70
CA LYS A 144 -6.02 -7.58 -17.66
C LYS A 144 -5.42 -6.96 -16.41
N VAL A 145 -5.84 -5.75 -16.05
CA VAL A 145 -5.42 -5.09 -14.81
C VAL A 145 -6.34 -5.50 -13.67
N ALA A 146 -5.78 -5.89 -12.52
CA ALA A 146 -6.52 -6.19 -11.30
C ALA A 146 -5.88 -5.46 -10.09
N ILE A 147 -6.71 -4.92 -9.20
CA ILE A 147 -6.26 -4.32 -7.94
C ILE A 147 -6.37 -5.36 -6.83
N VAL A 148 -5.28 -5.56 -6.07
CA VAL A 148 -5.22 -6.51 -4.95
C VAL A 148 -4.69 -5.77 -3.73
N THR A 149 -5.60 -5.29 -2.87
CA THR A 149 -5.26 -4.33 -1.80
C THR A 149 -5.92 -4.67 -0.47
N THR A 150 -5.36 -4.15 0.62
CA THR A 150 -5.99 -4.16 1.94
C THR A 150 -6.92 -2.95 2.19
N LYS A 151 -6.98 -2.00 1.26
CA LYS A 151 -7.96 -0.91 1.26
C LYS A 151 -9.34 -1.42 0.89
N GLU A 152 -10.40 -0.80 1.42
CA GLU A 152 -11.77 -1.14 1.03
C GLU A 152 -12.03 -0.83 -0.44
N GLY A 153 -12.57 -1.80 -1.17
CA GLY A 153 -12.81 -1.70 -2.62
C GLY A 153 -13.75 -0.56 -3.01
N ARG A 154 -14.69 -0.17 -2.13
CA ARG A 154 -15.55 1.00 -2.37
C ARG A 154 -14.73 2.28 -2.54
N PHE A 155 -13.69 2.51 -1.71
CA PHE A 155 -12.84 3.71 -1.81
C PHE A 155 -11.89 3.65 -3.00
N VAL A 156 -11.40 2.45 -3.32
CA VAL A 156 -10.61 2.25 -4.54
C VAL A 156 -11.41 2.69 -5.78
N ARG A 157 -12.68 2.28 -5.88
CA ARG A 157 -13.55 2.66 -7.00
C ARG A 157 -13.76 4.17 -7.10
N GLU A 158 -14.09 4.82 -5.98
CA GLU A 158 -14.30 6.27 -5.93
C GLU A 158 -13.03 7.02 -6.38
N LEU A 159 -11.87 6.63 -5.86
CA LEU A 159 -10.59 7.25 -6.21
C LEU A 159 -10.23 7.04 -7.69
N LEU A 160 -10.38 5.81 -8.22
CA LEU A 160 -10.16 5.53 -9.64
C LEU A 160 -11.10 6.34 -10.53
N GLN A 161 -12.37 6.44 -10.16
CA GLN A 161 -13.37 7.23 -10.90
C GLN A 161 -13.00 8.71 -10.93
N LEU A 162 -12.53 9.28 -9.81
CA LEU A 162 -12.04 10.66 -9.75
C LEU A 162 -10.81 10.90 -10.64
N ALA A 163 -9.96 9.89 -10.81
CA ALA A 163 -8.82 9.92 -11.71
C ALA A 163 -9.17 9.62 -13.17
N GLY A 164 -10.46 9.44 -13.49
CA GLY A 164 -10.93 9.10 -14.85
C GLY A 164 -10.62 7.66 -15.28
N VAL A 165 -10.27 6.78 -14.33
CA VAL A 165 -9.98 5.36 -14.60
C VAL A 165 -11.23 4.53 -14.35
N GLN A 166 -11.78 3.92 -15.41
CA GLN A 166 -12.91 3.00 -15.31
C GLN A 166 -12.42 1.59 -15.05
N MET A 167 -12.80 0.97 -13.94
CA MET A 167 -12.39 -0.41 -13.62
C MET A 167 -13.60 -1.24 -13.18
N PRO A 168 -13.81 -2.43 -13.78
CA PRO A 168 -14.85 -3.36 -13.34
C PRO A 168 -14.68 -3.75 -11.86
N SER A 169 -15.78 -3.77 -11.11
CA SER A 169 -15.74 -4.04 -9.67
C SER A 169 -15.19 -5.42 -9.34
N GLU A 170 -15.38 -6.40 -10.22
CA GLU A 170 -14.85 -7.77 -10.12
C GLU A 170 -13.34 -7.88 -10.30
N LEU A 171 -12.67 -6.79 -10.70
CA LEU A 171 -11.21 -6.69 -10.79
C LEU A 171 -10.59 -5.94 -9.61
N ILE A 172 -11.40 -5.57 -8.61
CA ILE A 172 -10.95 -4.91 -7.38
C ILE A 172 -11.15 -5.85 -6.20
N PHE A 173 -10.04 -6.40 -5.71
CA PHE A 173 -9.98 -7.32 -4.58
C PHE A 173 -9.51 -6.54 -3.35
N GLY A 174 -10.47 -5.89 -2.68
CA GLY A 174 -10.23 -5.03 -1.52
C GLY A 174 -10.24 -5.79 -0.19
N LYS A 175 -10.23 -5.04 0.92
CA LYS A 175 -10.27 -5.54 2.30
C LYS A 175 -11.39 -6.56 2.54
N GLU A 176 -12.54 -6.35 1.92
CA GLU A 176 -13.74 -7.20 2.02
C GLU A 176 -13.53 -8.60 1.42
N TYR A 177 -12.56 -8.77 0.52
CA TYR A 177 -12.22 -10.09 -0.03
C TYR A 177 -11.61 -11.00 1.03
N ASN A 178 -11.00 -10.42 2.07
CA ASN A 178 -10.51 -11.08 3.27
C ASN A 178 -9.61 -12.32 3.01
N LYS A 179 -8.76 -12.24 1.98
CA LYS A 179 -7.77 -13.26 1.64
C LYS A 179 -6.38 -12.65 1.56
N PRO A 180 -5.33 -13.41 1.93
CA PRO A 180 -3.95 -13.00 1.66
C PRO A 180 -3.73 -12.79 0.15
N LYS A 181 -2.92 -11.81 -0.24
CA LYS A 181 -2.67 -11.46 -1.65
C LYS A 181 -2.16 -12.66 -2.47
N HIS A 182 -1.30 -13.52 -1.90
CA HIS A 182 -0.84 -14.73 -2.59
C HIS A 182 -1.99 -15.70 -2.94
N GLN A 183 -3.06 -15.74 -2.15
CA GLN A 183 -4.22 -16.58 -2.47
C GLN A 183 -5.02 -15.99 -3.64
N THR A 184 -5.18 -14.68 -3.70
CA THR A 184 -5.81 -14.00 -4.85
C THR A 184 -5.02 -14.24 -6.14
N LEU A 185 -3.67 -14.16 -6.09
CA LEU A 185 -2.82 -14.46 -7.24
C LEU A 185 -2.95 -15.93 -7.69
N ARG A 186 -3.08 -16.88 -6.76
CA ARG A 186 -3.33 -18.28 -7.05
C ARG A 186 -4.66 -18.49 -7.78
N GLU A 187 -5.71 -17.79 -7.37
CA GLU A 187 -7.01 -17.82 -8.03
C GLU A 187 -6.94 -17.26 -9.46
N PHE A 188 -6.14 -16.21 -9.68
CA PHE A 188 -5.89 -15.70 -11.03
C PHE A 188 -5.22 -16.74 -11.93
N LEU A 189 -4.18 -17.43 -11.44
CA LEU A 189 -3.54 -18.50 -12.20
C LEU A 189 -4.51 -19.64 -12.52
N ALA A 190 -5.34 -20.05 -11.54
CA ALA A 190 -6.32 -21.11 -11.75
C ALA A 190 -7.39 -20.73 -12.78
N ALA A 191 -7.82 -19.47 -12.82
CA ALA A 191 -8.86 -18.99 -13.72
C ALA A 191 -8.36 -18.70 -15.15
N SER A 192 -7.08 -18.37 -15.32
CA SER A 192 -6.54 -17.86 -16.59
C SER A 192 -5.81 -18.90 -17.44
N GLY A 193 -5.66 -20.14 -16.93
CA GLY A 193 -5.01 -21.24 -17.65
C GLY A 193 -3.47 -21.22 -17.58
N LYS A 194 -2.86 -22.28 -18.15
CA LYS A 194 -1.41 -22.56 -17.99
C LYS A 194 -0.46 -21.55 -18.67
N ASP A 195 -0.96 -20.82 -19.66
CA ASP A 195 -0.15 -19.87 -20.45
C ASP A 195 -0.23 -18.44 -19.91
N SER A 196 -0.90 -18.24 -18.78
CA SER A 196 -1.02 -16.91 -18.19
C SER A 196 0.27 -16.48 -17.48
N THR A 197 0.67 -15.24 -17.71
CA THR A 197 1.78 -14.58 -17.04
C THR A 197 1.24 -13.49 -16.13
N ILE A 198 1.47 -13.62 -14.82
CA ILE A 198 1.06 -12.61 -13.83
C ILE A 198 2.27 -11.79 -13.42
N TRP A 199 2.14 -10.47 -13.49
CA TRP A 199 3.07 -9.53 -12.89
C TRP A 199 2.38 -8.89 -11.69
N PHE A 200 3.05 -8.88 -10.55
CA PHE A 200 2.52 -8.31 -9.31
C PHE A 200 3.42 -7.18 -8.83
N VAL A 201 2.84 -5.98 -8.71
CA VAL A 201 3.51 -4.78 -8.20
C VAL A 201 2.98 -4.45 -6.81
N GLU A 202 3.89 -4.27 -5.88
CA GLU A 202 3.62 -4.10 -4.46
C GLU A 202 4.69 -3.17 -3.88
N ASP A 203 4.36 -2.37 -2.90
CA ASP A 203 5.32 -1.48 -2.22
C ASP A 203 5.90 -2.07 -0.93
N ARG A 204 5.36 -3.19 -0.44
CA ARG A 204 5.82 -3.88 0.78
C ARG A 204 6.63 -5.12 0.43
N LEU A 205 7.95 -5.06 0.67
CA LEU A 205 8.84 -6.21 0.39
C LEU A 205 8.38 -7.49 1.10
N LYS A 206 7.91 -7.39 2.35
CA LYS A 206 7.39 -8.53 3.12
C LYS A 206 6.23 -9.25 2.41
N THR A 207 5.35 -8.50 1.76
CA THR A 207 4.24 -9.06 0.97
C THR A 207 4.78 -9.84 -0.24
N LEU A 208 5.73 -9.28 -0.98
CA LEU A 208 6.37 -9.96 -2.11
C LEU A 208 7.11 -11.22 -1.67
N LEU A 209 7.81 -11.17 -0.55
CA LEU A 209 8.49 -12.35 0.01
C LEU A 209 7.50 -13.43 0.43
N SER A 210 6.31 -13.07 0.92
CA SER A 210 5.24 -14.04 1.23
C SER A 210 4.71 -14.76 -0.01
N VAL A 211 4.64 -14.05 -1.16
CA VAL A 211 4.30 -14.66 -2.47
C VAL A 211 5.45 -15.55 -2.96
N LYS A 212 6.69 -15.07 -2.88
CA LYS A 212 7.91 -15.83 -3.25
C LYS A 212 8.00 -17.18 -2.52
N GLN A 213 7.53 -17.25 -1.26
CA GLN A 213 7.53 -18.47 -0.46
C GLN A 213 6.51 -19.53 -0.93
N GLN A 214 5.63 -19.20 -1.88
CA GLN A 214 4.62 -20.12 -2.42
C GLN A 214 5.18 -20.83 -3.66
N PRO A 215 5.49 -22.16 -3.61
CA PRO A 215 6.10 -22.85 -4.76
C PRO A 215 5.22 -22.85 -6.02
N ASP A 216 3.91 -22.89 -5.83
CA ASP A 216 2.90 -22.86 -6.90
C ASP A 216 2.74 -21.49 -7.58
N LEU A 217 3.35 -20.42 -7.02
CA LEU A 217 3.37 -19.07 -7.57
C LEU A 217 4.74 -18.69 -8.18
N SER A 218 5.64 -19.64 -8.37
CA SER A 218 7.00 -19.39 -8.89
C SER A 218 7.03 -18.71 -10.29
N GLN A 219 5.94 -18.81 -11.04
CA GLN A 219 5.79 -18.15 -12.36
C GLN A 219 5.30 -16.70 -12.26
N VAL A 220 4.89 -16.22 -11.07
CA VAL A 220 4.51 -14.82 -10.88
C VAL A 220 5.76 -13.96 -10.83
N ARG A 221 5.84 -12.93 -11.67
CA ARG A 221 6.90 -11.92 -11.58
C ARG A 221 6.57 -10.91 -10.50
N LEU A 222 7.55 -10.62 -9.65
CA LEU A 222 7.36 -9.82 -8.44
C LEU A 222 8.15 -8.52 -8.57
N PHE A 223 7.47 -7.38 -8.43
CA PHE A 223 8.07 -6.06 -8.53
C PHE A 223 7.84 -5.26 -7.26
N LEU A 224 8.92 -4.74 -6.67
CA LEU A 224 8.86 -3.77 -5.58
C LEU A 224 8.85 -2.37 -6.17
N ALA A 225 7.77 -1.62 -5.94
CA ALA A 225 7.65 -0.21 -6.32
C ALA A 225 8.60 0.64 -5.46
N ASP A 226 9.65 1.24 -6.04
CA ASP A 226 10.66 2.00 -5.30
C ASP A 226 10.15 3.34 -4.74
N TRP A 227 9.02 3.80 -5.27
CA TRP A 227 8.35 5.06 -4.88
C TRP A 227 7.34 4.90 -3.73
N GLY A 228 7.07 3.66 -3.29
CA GLY A 228 6.04 3.35 -2.30
C GLY A 228 6.53 3.45 -0.84
N TYR A 229 5.74 2.86 0.08
CA TYR A 229 6.01 2.90 1.52
C TYR A 229 7.01 1.84 1.96
N ASN A 230 8.22 1.90 1.42
CA ASN A 230 9.35 1.03 1.76
C ASN A 230 10.60 1.85 2.08
N THR A 231 11.56 1.20 2.74
CA THR A 231 12.81 1.82 3.16
C THR A 231 13.92 1.62 2.13
N LEU A 232 14.95 2.48 2.20
CA LEU A 232 16.13 2.30 1.37
C LEU A 232 16.80 0.91 1.58
N PRO A 233 17.01 0.42 2.83
CA PRO A 233 17.52 -0.93 3.04
C PRO A 233 16.67 -2.04 2.41
N GLU A 234 15.34 -1.93 2.41
CA GLU A 234 14.47 -2.89 1.74
C GLU A 234 14.71 -2.88 0.23
N ARG A 235 14.78 -1.71 -0.41
CA ARG A 235 15.09 -1.58 -1.84
C ARG A 235 16.47 -2.16 -2.20
N GLU A 236 17.48 -1.85 -1.41
CA GLU A 236 18.84 -2.39 -1.61
C GLU A 236 18.89 -3.91 -1.44
N SER A 237 18.07 -4.46 -0.55
CA SER A 237 18.02 -5.91 -0.32
C SER A 237 17.34 -6.69 -1.46
N VAL A 238 16.65 -6.04 -2.38
CA VAL A 238 15.97 -6.70 -3.53
C VAL A 238 16.97 -7.49 -4.38
N ALA A 239 18.18 -6.98 -4.60
CA ALA A 239 19.22 -7.68 -5.33
C ALA A 239 19.60 -9.04 -4.69
N GLN A 240 19.38 -9.20 -3.38
CA GLN A 240 19.64 -10.43 -2.62
C GLN A 240 18.38 -11.32 -2.51
N ASN A 241 17.26 -10.88 -3.06
CA ASN A 241 15.97 -11.55 -2.97
C ASN A 241 15.35 -11.92 -4.33
N PRO A 242 16.09 -12.55 -5.29
CA PRO A 242 15.49 -13.00 -6.53
C PRO A 242 14.33 -13.97 -6.23
N PRO A 243 13.23 -13.98 -6.99
CA PRO A 243 13.02 -13.26 -8.26
C PRO A 243 12.39 -11.87 -8.11
N VAL A 244 12.39 -11.24 -6.92
CA VAL A 244 11.86 -9.87 -6.75
C VAL A 244 12.74 -8.90 -7.53
N GLN A 245 12.10 -7.97 -8.26
CA GLN A 245 12.77 -6.93 -9.04
C GLN A 245 12.36 -5.55 -8.52
N LEU A 246 13.28 -4.61 -8.53
CA LEU A 246 12.96 -3.22 -8.24
C LEU A 246 12.35 -2.58 -9.48
N LEU A 247 11.26 -1.84 -9.31
CA LEU A 247 10.58 -1.11 -10.36
C LEU A 247 10.54 0.36 -9.99
N SER A 248 11.02 1.22 -10.89
CA SER A 248 10.88 2.67 -10.72
C SER A 248 9.55 3.17 -11.26
N LEU A 249 9.10 4.32 -10.75
CA LEU A 249 7.87 4.97 -11.24
C LEU A 249 7.93 5.30 -12.73
N SER A 250 9.11 5.68 -13.25
CA SER A 250 9.30 5.95 -14.68
C SER A 250 9.17 4.69 -15.53
N GLN A 251 9.69 3.54 -15.05
CA GLN A 251 9.49 2.26 -15.72
C GLN A 251 8.01 1.86 -15.71
N PHE A 252 7.32 2.01 -14.56
CA PHE A 252 5.90 1.70 -14.44
C PHE A 252 5.06 2.49 -15.45
N ALA A 253 5.34 3.77 -15.62
CA ALA A 253 4.65 4.63 -16.58
C ALA A 253 5.01 4.35 -18.05
N GLY A 254 6.13 3.65 -18.31
CA GLY A 254 6.63 3.28 -19.63
C GLY A 254 6.11 1.92 -20.13
N ASP A 255 6.80 1.38 -21.15
CA ASP A 255 6.47 0.08 -21.72
C ASP A 255 6.92 -1.09 -20.83
N PHE A 256 6.21 -2.23 -20.90
CA PHE A 256 6.59 -3.42 -20.14
C PHE A 256 7.99 -3.94 -20.44
N ALA A 257 8.53 -3.66 -21.62
CA ALA A 257 9.90 -4.01 -21.98
C ALA A 257 10.93 -3.35 -21.08
N ASP A 258 10.63 -2.15 -20.56
CA ASP A 258 11.53 -1.37 -19.68
C ASP A 258 11.54 -1.90 -18.25
N TRP A 259 10.59 -2.78 -17.88
CA TRP A 259 10.49 -3.35 -16.54
C TRP A 259 11.48 -4.49 -16.31
N LEU A 260 11.94 -5.10 -17.39
CA LEU A 260 12.83 -6.25 -17.32
C LEU A 260 14.27 -5.81 -17.54
N PRO A 261 15.24 -6.44 -16.86
CA PRO A 261 16.64 -6.21 -17.17
C PRO A 261 16.90 -6.58 -18.65
N ALA A 262 17.72 -5.79 -19.32
CA ALA A 262 18.16 -6.12 -20.68
C ALA A 262 18.74 -7.54 -20.69
N GLU A 263 18.25 -8.40 -21.56
CA GLU A 263 18.87 -9.72 -21.77
C GLU A 263 20.31 -9.51 -22.26
N CYS A 264 21.27 -9.96 -21.44
CA CYS A 264 22.70 -9.95 -21.80
C CYS A 264 23.02 -11.05 -22.81
#